data_661dec705445a9dc1800965b9f011cd6
#
_entry.id   661dec705445a9dc1800965b9f011cd6
#
_cell.length_a   1.000
_cell.length_b   1.000
_cell.length_c   1.000
_cell.angle_alpha   90.00
_cell.angle_beta   90.00
_cell.angle_gamma   90.00
#
_symmetry.space_group_name_H-M   'P 1'
#
loop_
_entity.id
_entity.type
_entity.pdbx_description
1 polymer ?
#
loop_
_entity_poly.entity_id
_entity_poly.type
_entity_poly.pdbx_seq_one_letter_code
_entity_poly.pdbx_strand_id
1 'polypeptide(L)'
;DRMLGELKSQGFGGAFVHPRPGLITEYLSDDWFKLYKYSVEAGKKLGMDIWIYDENSYPSGFAGGHVNEQMPESYNQGQGLDYTKVETLPDNAKDYFLCLKKEGSTFKDITASLDGYKNTKGEYYLYKKTYYGRSDWHGGYSYVDLLHPGVTEKFLDITMTGYEKTFG
;
A
#
# COMPACT_ATOMS: atom_id res chain seq x y z
N ASP A 1 -22.97 -11.48 17.48
CA ASP A 1 -23.59 -11.19 18.79
C ASP A 1 -22.69 -11.55 19.97
N ARG A 2 -22.16 -12.79 20.04
CA ARG A 2 -21.39 -13.24 21.21
C ARG A 2 -20.19 -12.33 21.52
N MET A 3 -19.33 -12.03 20.53
CA MET A 3 -18.14 -11.18 20.74
C MET A 3 -18.51 -9.78 21.22
N LEU A 4 -19.53 -9.15 20.62
CA LEU A 4 -19.98 -7.82 21.08
C LEU A 4 -20.53 -7.86 22.50
N GLY A 5 -21.27 -8.92 22.86
CA GLY A 5 -21.75 -9.13 24.23
C GLY A 5 -20.61 -9.32 25.23
N GLU A 6 -19.58 -10.06 24.87
CA GLU A 6 -18.37 -10.23 25.69
C GLU A 6 -17.62 -8.90 25.88
N LEU A 7 -17.41 -8.13 24.81
CA LEU A 7 -16.81 -6.79 24.89
C LEU A 7 -17.62 -5.87 25.78
N LYS A 8 -18.95 -5.86 25.62
CA LYS A 8 -19.83 -5.05 26.46
C LYS A 8 -19.72 -5.43 27.94
N SER A 9 -19.67 -6.72 28.25
CA SER A 9 -19.54 -7.20 29.63
C SER A 9 -18.24 -6.76 30.30
N GLN A 10 -17.20 -6.48 29.50
CA GLN A 10 -15.90 -5.96 29.95
C GLN A 10 -15.85 -4.43 29.97
N GLY A 11 -16.97 -3.73 29.70
CA GLY A 11 -17.06 -2.28 29.79
C GLY A 11 -16.68 -1.53 28.50
N PHE A 12 -16.50 -2.21 27.36
CA PHE A 12 -16.25 -1.53 26.10
C PHE A 12 -17.48 -0.76 25.62
N GLY A 13 -17.27 0.49 25.16
CA GLY A 13 -18.31 1.35 24.60
C GLY A 13 -18.57 1.13 23.11
N GLY A 14 -17.67 0.46 22.39
CA GLY A 14 -17.79 0.21 20.95
C GLY A 14 -16.73 -0.72 20.42
N ALA A 15 -16.80 -0.98 19.10
CA ALA A 15 -15.86 -1.84 18.39
C ALA A 15 -15.71 -1.43 16.93
N PHE A 16 -14.52 -1.61 16.36
CA PHE A 16 -14.32 -1.58 14.93
C PHE A 16 -14.64 -2.95 14.31
N VAL A 17 -15.37 -2.93 13.20
CA VAL A 17 -15.53 -4.13 12.36
C VAL A 17 -14.45 -4.09 11.30
N HIS A 18 -13.39 -4.87 11.52
CA HIS A 18 -12.18 -4.87 10.72
C HIS A 18 -12.19 -6.03 9.71
N PRO A 19 -12.22 -5.78 8.40
CA PRO A 19 -11.93 -6.80 7.41
C PRO A 19 -10.45 -7.17 7.47
N ARG A 20 -10.14 -8.46 7.39
CA ARG A 20 -8.75 -8.93 7.43
C ARG A 20 -8.49 -10.00 6.38
N PRO A 21 -7.24 -10.20 5.98
CA PRO A 21 -6.86 -11.34 5.14
C PRO A 21 -7.38 -12.65 5.72
N GLY A 22 -7.98 -13.47 4.87
CA GLY A 22 -8.73 -14.67 5.29
C GLY A 22 -10.23 -14.42 5.50
N LEU A 23 -10.72 -13.20 5.25
CA LEU A 23 -12.14 -12.92 5.16
C LEU A 23 -12.77 -13.77 4.05
N ILE A 24 -13.79 -14.56 4.41
CA ILE A 24 -14.52 -15.43 3.45
C ILE A 24 -15.60 -14.67 2.66
N THR A 25 -16.00 -13.50 3.14
CA THR A 25 -16.93 -12.59 2.45
C THR A 25 -16.12 -11.61 1.62
N GLU A 26 -16.45 -11.43 0.36
CA GLU A 26 -15.79 -10.44 -0.48
C GLU A 26 -15.95 -9.05 0.12
N TYR A 27 -14.82 -8.35 0.31
CA TYR A 27 -14.78 -7.03 0.90
C TYR A 27 -15.50 -6.01 0.03
N LEU A 28 -16.35 -5.17 0.63
CA LEU A 28 -17.20 -4.16 -0.01
C LEU A 28 -18.28 -4.72 -0.96
N SER A 29 -18.56 -6.02 -0.91
CA SER A 29 -19.68 -6.63 -1.61
C SER A 29 -21.02 -6.35 -0.90
N ASP A 30 -22.13 -6.65 -1.57
CA ASP A 30 -23.46 -6.58 -0.94
C ASP A 30 -23.57 -7.44 0.32
N ASP A 31 -22.93 -8.61 0.33
CA ASP A 31 -22.91 -9.49 1.51
C ASP A 31 -22.08 -8.91 2.63
N TRP A 32 -20.96 -8.23 2.31
CA TRP A 32 -20.22 -7.46 3.30
C TRP A 32 -21.10 -6.41 3.98
N PHE A 33 -21.82 -5.59 3.21
CA PHE A 33 -22.68 -4.54 3.75
C PHE A 33 -23.87 -5.09 4.54
N LYS A 34 -24.44 -6.23 4.15
CA LYS A 34 -25.46 -6.92 4.96
C LYS A 34 -24.94 -7.34 6.33
N LEU A 35 -23.75 -7.95 6.37
CA LEU A 35 -23.11 -8.37 7.63
C LEU A 35 -22.68 -7.17 8.48
N TYR A 36 -22.22 -6.12 7.83
CA TYR A 36 -21.86 -4.88 8.52
C TYR A 36 -23.10 -4.24 9.17
N LYS A 37 -24.20 -4.13 8.42
CA LYS A 37 -25.49 -3.64 8.95
C LYS A 37 -25.97 -4.47 10.13
N TYR A 38 -25.87 -5.78 10.05
CA TYR A 38 -26.17 -6.67 11.17
C TYR A 38 -25.33 -6.33 12.40
N SER A 39 -24.04 -6.08 12.23
CA SER A 39 -23.14 -5.70 13.33
C SER A 39 -23.55 -4.36 13.98
N VAL A 40 -23.93 -3.37 13.16
CA VAL A 40 -24.45 -2.07 13.65
C VAL A 40 -25.73 -2.26 14.46
N GLU A 41 -26.67 -3.07 13.97
CA GLU A 41 -27.94 -3.36 14.69
C GLU A 41 -27.70 -4.12 16.00
N ALA A 42 -26.74 -5.05 16.01
CA ALA A 42 -26.34 -5.76 17.23
C ALA A 42 -25.68 -4.81 18.24
N GLY A 43 -24.81 -3.91 17.77
CA GLY A 43 -24.21 -2.86 18.61
C GLY A 43 -25.27 -1.95 19.24
N LYS A 44 -26.23 -1.47 18.46
CA LYS A 44 -27.35 -0.65 18.95
C LYS A 44 -28.12 -1.32 20.09
N LYS A 45 -28.42 -2.63 19.97
CA LYS A 45 -29.11 -3.38 21.02
C LYS A 45 -28.32 -3.47 22.32
N LEU A 46 -27.00 -3.40 22.25
CA LEU A 46 -26.08 -3.47 23.39
C LEU A 46 -25.69 -2.07 23.91
N GLY A 47 -26.12 -0.99 23.26
CA GLY A 47 -25.67 0.37 23.56
C GLY A 47 -24.16 0.51 23.31
N MET A 48 -23.68 0.00 22.18
CA MET A 48 -22.29 0.07 21.70
C MET A 48 -22.23 0.76 20.36
N ASP A 49 -21.20 1.55 20.15
CA ASP A 49 -20.88 2.12 18.85
C ASP A 49 -20.15 1.11 17.98
N ILE A 50 -20.45 1.09 16.68
CA ILE A 50 -19.75 0.29 15.67
C ILE A 50 -19.13 1.24 14.66
N TRP A 51 -17.81 1.17 14.57
CA TRP A 51 -17.03 2.05 13.70
C TRP A 51 -16.51 1.31 12.46
N ILE A 52 -16.44 2.06 11.37
CA ILE A 52 -15.82 1.60 10.12
C ILE A 52 -14.32 1.47 10.33
N TYR A 53 -13.76 0.36 9.84
CA TYR A 53 -12.34 0.18 9.62
C TYR A 53 -12.12 0.07 8.10
N ASP A 54 -11.40 1.01 7.54
CA ASP A 54 -11.25 1.17 6.09
C ASP A 54 -10.20 0.25 5.45
N GLU A 55 -9.50 -0.52 6.27
CA GLU A 55 -8.36 -1.35 5.87
C GLU A 55 -8.73 -2.84 5.79
N ASN A 56 -8.72 -3.39 4.57
CA ASN A 56 -8.81 -4.84 4.37
C ASN A 56 -7.47 -5.52 4.70
N SER A 57 -6.37 -4.92 4.26
CA SER A 57 -4.99 -5.30 4.59
C SER A 57 -4.15 -4.05 4.77
N TYR A 58 -3.14 -4.11 5.67
CA TYR A 58 -2.24 -2.98 5.94
C TYR A 58 -1.25 -2.77 4.78
N PRO A 59 -0.93 -1.51 4.40
CA PRO A 59 -1.57 -0.26 4.85
C PRO A 59 -2.85 0.04 4.08
N SER A 60 -3.69 0.95 4.63
CA SER A 60 -4.88 1.47 3.97
C SER A 60 -4.56 2.17 2.63
N GLY A 61 -5.51 2.23 1.70
CA GLY A 61 -5.38 2.99 0.44
C GLY A 61 -5.69 2.21 -0.83
N PHE A 62 -5.68 0.88 -0.81
CA PHE A 62 -5.93 0.05 -2.01
C PHE A 62 -7.29 -0.69 -1.99
N ALA A 63 -8.06 -0.57 -0.91
CA ALA A 63 -9.39 -1.15 -0.75
C ALA A 63 -9.46 -2.65 -1.13
N GLY A 64 -8.54 -3.47 -0.57
CA GLY A 64 -8.49 -4.91 -0.86
C GLY A 64 -8.12 -5.26 -2.31
N GLY A 65 -7.59 -4.33 -3.08
CA GLY A 65 -7.24 -4.48 -4.50
C GLY A 65 -8.19 -3.78 -5.46
N HIS A 66 -9.37 -3.35 -4.99
CA HIS A 66 -10.37 -2.69 -5.85
C HIS A 66 -9.88 -1.40 -6.50
N VAL A 67 -8.99 -0.63 -5.82
CA VAL A 67 -8.40 0.58 -6.41
C VAL A 67 -7.54 0.21 -7.60
N ASN A 68 -6.63 -0.76 -7.47
CA ASN A 68 -5.76 -1.19 -8.56
C ASN A 68 -6.55 -1.78 -9.73
N GLU A 69 -7.64 -2.51 -9.45
CA GLU A 69 -8.50 -3.10 -10.47
C GLU A 69 -9.23 -2.02 -11.29
N GLN A 70 -9.78 -1.00 -10.62
CA GLN A 70 -10.56 0.06 -11.27
C GLN A 70 -9.70 1.21 -11.80
N MET A 71 -8.45 1.34 -11.33
CA MET A 71 -7.50 2.39 -11.72
C MET A 71 -6.12 1.74 -11.98
N PRO A 72 -5.95 1.07 -13.13
CA PRO A 72 -4.72 0.35 -13.46
C PRO A 72 -3.46 1.22 -13.46
N GLU A 73 -3.58 2.52 -13.70
CA GLU A 73 -2.50 3.50 -13.67
C GLU A 73 -1.93 3.70 -12.26
N SER A 74 -2.66 3.34 -11.21
CA SER A 74 -2.15 3.33 -9.84
C SER A 74 -1.28 2.11 -9.53
N TYR A 75 -1.32 1.11 -10.42
CA TYR A 75 -0.65 -0.15 -10.24
C TYR A 75 0.85 -0.04 -10.49
N ASN A 76 1.62 -0.67 -9.63
CA ASN A 76 3.08 -0.80 -9.80
C ASN A 76 3.84 0.53 -9.82
N GLN A 77 3.28 1.59 -9.24
CA GLN A 77 3.92 2.89 -9.14
C GLN A 77 4.82 3.01 -7.89
N GLY A 78 4.69 2.10 -6.94
CA GLY A 78 5.56 2.05 -5.77
C GLY A 78 7.00 1.82 -6.20
N GLN A 79 7.86 2.81 -5.98
CA GLN A 79 9.26 2.77 -6.33
C GLN A 79 10.12 2.72 -5.08
N GLY A 80 11.02 1.74 -5.04
CA GLY A 80 12.12 1.71 -4.10
C GLY A 80 13.39 2.25 -4.75
N LEU A 81 14.39 2.51 -3.93
CA LEU A 81 15.71 2.91 -4.36
C LEU A 81 16.74 1.98 -3.76
N ASP A 82 17.36 1.17 -4.59
CA ASP A 82 18.49 0.33 -4.21
C ASP A 82 19.79 0.93 -4.72
N TYR A 83 20.88 0.64 -4.03
CA TYR A 83 22.21 0.99 -4.53
C TYR A 83 23.20 -0.15 -4.33
N THR A 84 24.20 -0.18 -5.20
CA THR A 84 25.34 -1.09 -5.11
C THR A 84 26.61 -0.28 -5.05
N LYS A 85 27.49 -0.58 -4.08
CA LYS A 85 28.82 -0.01 -4.00
C LYS A 85 29.80 -0.92 -4.72
N VAL A 86 30.61 -0.35 -5.61
CA VAL A 86 31.61 -1.08 -6.40
C VAL A 86 32.92 -0.31 -6.46
N GLU A 87 34.04 -1.03 -6.67
CA GLU A 87 35.38 -0.42 -6.84
C GLU A 87 35.68 -0.09 -8.31
N THR A 88 34.99 -0.75 -9.24
CA THR A 88 35.11 -0.54 -10.70
C THR A 88 33.73 -0.57 -11.31
N LEU A 89 33.48 0.26 -12.30
CA LEU A 89 32.18 0.27 -12.98
C LEU A 89 31.98 -1.06 -13.73
N PRO A 90 30.82 -1.74 -13.55
CA PRO A 90 30.48 -2.92 -14.34
C PRO A 90 30.09 -2.53 -15.78
N ASP A 91 30.11 -3.47 -16.70
CA ASP A 91 29.76 -3.24 -18.11
C ASP A 91 28.35 -2.71 -18.29
N ASN A 92 27.42 -3.09 -17.39
CA ASN A 92 26.03 -2.65 -17.39
C ASN A 92 25.80 -1.38 -16.53
N ALA A 93 26.81 -0.60 -16.21
CA ALA A 93 26.66 0.64 -15.42
C ALA A 93 25.64 1.63 -16.01
N LYS A 94 25.44 1.61 -17.33
CA LYS A 94 24.44 2.42 -18.03
C LYS A 94 22.98 2.05 -17.71
N ASP A 95 22.74 0.89 -17.12
CA ASP A 95 21.39 0.44 -16.71
C ASP A 95 20.94 1.06 -15.37
N TYR A 96 21.88 1.74 -14.69
CA TYR A 96 21.59 2.47 -13.47
C TYR A 96 21.19 3.91 -13.79
N PHE A 97 20.17 4.41 -13.09
CA PHE A 97 19.66 5.74 -13.37
C PHE A 97 20.53 6.86 -12.78
N LEU A 98 21.37 6.53 -11.80
CA LEU A 98 22.33 7.46 -11.18
C LEU A 98 23.59 6.70 -10.80
N CYS A 99 24.74 7.22 -11.24
CA CYS A 99 26.06 6.70 -10.89
C CYS A 99 26.89 7.82 -10.26
N LEU A 100 27.31 7.59 -9.02
CA LEU A 100 28.12 8.54 -8.29
C LEU A 100 29.54 7.99 -8.06
N LYS A 101 30.55 8.84 -8.23
CA LYS A 101 31.91 8.59 -7.77
C LYS A 101 32.18 9.34 -6.49
N LYS A 102 32.67 8.66 -5.45
CA LYS A 102 33.08 9.32 -4.23
C LYS A 102 34.47 9.96 -4.39
N GLU A 103 34.56 11.21 -4.01
CA GLU A 103 35.81 12.02 -4.06
C GLU A 103 36.00 12.67 -2.67
N GLY A 104 36.78 12.01 -1.82
CA GLY A 104 36.94 12.44 -0.42
C GLY A 104 35.61 12.38 0.37
N SER A 105 35.10 13.52 0.81
CA SER A 105 33.82 13.66 1.53
C SER A 105 32.64 14.00 0.61
N THR A 106 32.87 14.15 -0.69
CA THR A 106 31.85 14.56 -1.68
C THR A 106 31.56 13.43 -2.69
N PHE A 107 30.46 13.60 -3.42
CA PHE A 107 30.07 12.72 -4.50
C PHE A 107 29.97 13.50 -5.80
N LYS A 108 30.53 12.94 -6.86
CA LYS A 108 30.44 13.48 -8.21
C LYS A 108 29.48 12.61 -9.02
N ASP A 109 28.45 13.23 -9.62
CA ASP A 109 27.58 12.57 -10.59
C ASP A 109 28.37 12.32 -11.88
N ILE A 110 28.49 11.04 -12.27
CA ILE A 110 29.20 10.59 -13.46
C ILE A 110 28.28 9.88 -14.45
N THR A 111 26.95 9.90 -14.20
CA THR A 111 25.95 9.18 -14.99
C THR A 111 26.06 9.46 -16.49
N ALA A 112 26.29 10.72 -16.88
CA ALA A 112 26.43 11.13 -18.27
C ALA A 112 27.84 10.90 -18.86
N SER A 113 28.81 10.45 -18.07
CA SER A 113 30.23 10.36 -18.47
C SER A 113 30.91 9.04 -18.09
N LEU A 114 30.12 7.96 -18.00
CA LEU A 114 30.58 6.63 -17.55
C LEU A 114 31.81 6.11 -18.31
N ASP A 115 31.90 6.38 -19.61
CA ASP A 115 33.03 5.90 -20.45
C ASP A 115 34.38 6.43 -19.97
N GLY A 116 34.41 7.63 -19.39
CA GLY A 116 35.64 8.20 -18.82
C GLY A 116 36.13 7.54 -17.53
N TYR A 117 35.32 6.67 -16.96
CA TYR A 117 35.59 5.96 -15.68
C TYR A 117 35.70 4.43 -15.86
N LYS A 118 35.55 3.91 -17.10
CA LYS A 118 35.72 2.49 -17.37
C LYS A 118 37.14 2.03 -16.96
N ASN A 119 37.21 0.88 -16.30
CA ASN A 119 38.45 0.29 -15.80
C ASN A 119 39.26 1.15 -14.83
N THR A 120 38.67 2.22 -14.33
CA THR A 120 39.29 3.07 -13.30
C THR A 120 38.87 2.61 -11.90
N LYS A 121 39.82 2.30 -11.04
CA LYS A 121 39.55 1.99 -9.63
C LYS A 121 39.08 3.24 -8.90
N GLY A 122 38.08 3.07 -8.06
CA GLY A 122 37.51 4.13 -7.25
C GLY A 122 36.45 3.59 -6.32
N GLU A 123 35.71 4.48 -5.68
CA GLU A 123 34.55 4.13 -4.88
C GLU A 123 33.31 4.68 -5.61
N TYR A 124 32.50 3.78 -6.18
CA TYR A 124 31.32 4.13 -6.97
C TYR A 124 30.05 3.64 -6.29
N TYR A 125 28.99 4.41 -6.42
CA TYR A 125 27.65 4.12 -5.93
C TYR A 125 26.70 4.15 -7.14
N LEU A 126 26.09 3.01 -7.43
CA LEU A 126 25.22 2.81 -8.58
C LEU A 126 23.79 2.61 -8.09
N TYR A 127 22.88 3.49 -8.45
CA TYR A 127 21.50 3.52 -7.98
C TYR A 127 20.55 2.96 -9.02
N LYS A 128 19.65 2.09 -8.55
CA LYS A 128 18.64 1.45 -9.38
C LYS A 128 17.24 1.68 -8.78
N LYS A 129 16.29 2.02 -9.63
CA LYS A 129 14.88 2.03 -9.23
C LYS A 129 14.38 0.61 -9.11
N THR A 130 13.62 0.34 -8.06
CA THR A 130 12.90 -0.90 -7.88
C THR A 130 11.41 -0.65 -7.77
N TYR A 131 10.61 -1.64 -8.14
CA TYR A 131 9.16 -1.56 -8.10
C TYR A 131 8.62 -2.68 -7.23
N TYR A 132 7.56 -2.41 -6.48
CA TYR A 132 6.90 -3.43 -5.68
C TYR A 132 6.27 -4.48 -6.61
N GLY A 133 6.48 -5.74 -6.26
CA GLY A 133 5.85 -6.86 -6.95
C GLY A 133 4.39 -7.06 -6.54
N ARG A 134 3.72 -7.97 -7.23
CA ARG A 134 2.39 -8.45 -6.86
C ARG A 134 2.43 -9.22 -5.55
N SER A 135 1.36 -9.11 -4.76
CA SER A 135 1.22 -9.79 -3.48
C SER A 135 -0.24 -10.12 -3.21
N ASP A 136 -0.51 -11.31 -2.71
CA ASP A 136 -1.86 -11.69 -2.25
C ASP A 136 -2.32 -10.79 -1.11
N TRP A 137 -1.39 -10.25 -0.35
CA TRP A 137 -1.67 -9.26 0.70
C TRP A 137 -2.35 -8.00 0.14
N HIS A 138 -2.02 -7.61 -1.08
CA HIS A 138 -2.60 -6.45 -1.76
C HIS A 138 -3.68 -6.85 -2.80
N GLY A 139 -4.39 -7.97 -2.56
CA GLY A 139 -5.44 -8.42 -3.47
C GLY A 139 -4.94 -8.91 -4.83
N GLY A 140 -3.69 -9.42 -4.88
CA GLY A 140 -3.06 -9.88 -6.12
C GLY A 140 -2.38 -8.79 -6.94
N TYR A 141 -2.30 -7.56 -6.40
CA TYR A 141 -1.66 -6.40 -7.03
C TYR A 141 -0.42 -5.93 -6.25
N SER A 142 0.25 -4.88 -6.72
CA SER A 142 1.17 -4.10 -5.91
C SER A 142 0.40 -3.16 -4.98
N TYR A 143 1.06 -2.60 -3.98
CA TYR A 143 0.47 -1.47 -3.26
C TYR A 143 0.29 -0.27 -4.20
N VAL A 144 -0.75 0.53 -3.97
CA VAL A 144 -1.06 1.71 -4.80
C VAL A 144 -0.04 2.83 -4.61
N ASP A 145 0.15 3.62 -5.64
CA ASP A 145 0.89 4.89 -5.58
C ASP A 145 -0.04 6.02 -5.11
N LEU A 146 -0.01 6.31 -3.83
CA LEU A 146 -0.82 7.41 -3.25
C LEU A 146 -0.42 8.81 -3.73
N LEU A 147 0.72 8.94 -4.41
CA LEU A 147 1.13 10.20 -5.05
C LEU A 147 0.59 10.35 -6.47
N HIS A 148 0.05 9.26 -7.04
CA HIS A 148 -0.60 9.34 -8.35
C HIS A 148 -1.93 10.11 -8.23
N PRO A 149 -2.17 11.13 -9.08
CA PRO A 149 -3.40 11.93 -9.02
C PRO A 149 -4.66 11.07 -9.10
N GLY A 150 -5.61 11.29 -8.22
CA GLY A 150 -6.91 10.61 -8.19
C GLY A 150 -6.95 9.29 -7.43
N VAL A 151 -5.81 8.75 -6.98
CA VAL A 151 -5.79 7.46 -6.22
C VAL A 151 -6.48 7.59 -4.88
N THR A 152 -6.24 8.66 -4.14
CA THR A 152 -6.89 8.89 -2.84
C THR A 152 -8.39 9.07 -2.99
N GLU A 153 -8.81 9.86 -3.97
CA GLU A 153 -10.22 10.08 -4.28
C GLU A 153 -10.90 8.77 -4.70
N LYS A 154 -10.23 7.96 -5.52
CA LYS A 154 -10.72 6.64 -5.92
C LYS A 154 -10.87 5.70 -4.73
N PHE A 155 -9.91 5.69 -3.82
CA PHE A 155 -9.98 4.91 -2.58
C PHE A 155 -11.18 5.32 -1.72
N LEU A 156 -11.39 6.62 -1.53
CA LEU A 156 -12.52 7.14 -0.75
C LEU A 156 -13.86 6.81 -1.42
N ASP A 157 -13.96 6.96 -2.74
CA ASP A 157 -15.16 6.62 -3.50
C ASP A 157 -15.51 5.14 -3.35
N ILE A 158 -14.55 4.24 -3.59
CA ILE A 158 -14.76 2.79 -3.47
C ILE A 158 -15.13 2.40 -2.03
N THR A 159 -14.41 2.91 -1.05
CA THR A 159 -14.58 2.48 0.35
C THR A 159 -15.80 3.11 0.99
N MET A 160 -16.00 4.42 0.86
CA MET A 160 -17.01 5.15 1.64
C MET A 160 -18.39 5.16 1.00
N THR A 161 -18.48 5.16 -0.33
CA THR A 161 -19.78 5.22 -1.03
C THR A 161 -20.70 4.05 -0.68
N GLY A 162 -20.14 2.85 -0.47
CA GLY A 162 -20.93 1.69 -0.07
C GLY A 162 -21.54 1.83 1.34
N TYR A 163 -20.76 2.38 2.26
CA TYR A 163 -21.25 2.69 3.62
C TYR A 163 -22.29 3.80 3.60
N GLU A 164 -22.06 4.87 2.84
CA GLU A 164 -23.01 5.96 2.67
C GLU A 164 -24.37 5.47 2.12
N LYS A 165 -24.34 4.66 1.05
CA LYS A 165 -25.56 4.05 0.48
C LYS A 165 -26.29 3.13 1.45
N THR A 166 -25.54 2.49 2.37
CA THR A 166 -26.13 1.50 3.29
C THR A 166 -26.71 2.15 4.55
N PHE A 167 -26.13 3.26 5.02
CA PHE A 167 -26.44 3.85 6.33
C PHE A 167 -26.86 5.33 6.26
N GLY A 168 -26.51 6.02 5.17
CA GLY A 168 -26.70 7.45 4.92
C GLY A 168 -27.98 7.97 4.74
#